data_5026ab97b0a6511d1d5b214adbf8f02a
#
_entry.id   5026ab97b0a6511d1d5b214adbf8f02a
#
_cell.length_a   1.000
_cell.length_b   1.000
_cell.length_c   1.000
_cell.angle_alpha   90.00
_cell.angle_beta   90.00
_cell.angle_gamma   90.00
#
_symmetry.space_group_name_H-M   'P 1'
#
loop_
_entity.id
_entity.type
_entity.pdbx_description
1 polymer ?
#
loop_
_entity_poly.entity_id
_entity_poly.type
_entity_poly.pdbx_seq_one_letter_code
_entity_poly.pdbx_strand_id
1 'polypeptide(L)'
;MKLDHVALQVESPKEAAEWYRDNFEAEILYADDTWSFVQFENVKLAFVIPSQHPAHIAFEKPDLEIGKLHRDGSRSIYAKDPFGNFYELIKYKEK
;
A
#
# COMPACT_ATOMS: atom_id res chain seq x y z
N MET A 1 1.26 -16.78 -2.62
CA MET A 1 0.70 -15.58 -1.95
C MET A 1 0.69 -14.42 -2.95
N LYS A 2 -0.36 -13.62 -2.97
CA LYS A 2 -0.46 -12.50 -3.90
C LYS A 2 0.28 -11.29 -3.39
N LEU A 3 1.00 -10.62 -4.28
CA LEU A 3 1.52 -9.28 -4.04
C LEU A 3 0.37 -8.29 -4.17
N ASP A 4 0.08 -7.54 -3.12
CA ASP A 4 -1.03 -6.59 -3.14
C ASP A 4 -0.60 -5.22 -3.65
N HIS A 5 0.44 -4.68 -3.06
CA HIS A 5 0.95 -3.37 -3.47
C HIS A 5 2.41 -3.19 -3.12
N VAL A 6 3.01 -2.18 -3.73
CA VAL A 6 4.34 -1.67 -3.39
C VAL A 6 4.16 -0.24 -2.93
N ALA A 7 4.73 0.11 -1.77
CA ALA A 7 4.64 1.45 -1.23
C ALA A 7 5.96 2.19 -1.41
N LEU A 8 5.88 3.36 -2.02
CA LEU A 8 7.01 4.25 -2.25
C LEU A 8 6.86 5.52 -1.42
N GLN A 9 7.96 6.01 -0.87
CA GLN A 9 7.94 7.26 -0.12
C GLN A 9 8.03 8.46 -1.06
N VAL A 10 7.15 9.43 -0.89
CA VAL A 10 7.10 10.66 -1.70
C VAL A 10 6.72 11.82 -0.80
N GLU A 11 7.04 13.04 -1.22
CA GLU A 11 6.64 14.25 -0.48
C GLU A 11 5.16 14.54 -0.65
N SER A 12 4.61 14.34 -1.86
CA SER A 12 3.20 14.58 -2.15
C SER A 12 2.56 13.34 -2.77
N PRO A 13 1.89 12.51 -1.95
CA PRO A 13 1.19 11.34 -2.47
C PRO A 13 0.15 11.65 -3.53
N LYS A 14 -0.57 12.76 -3.38
CA LYS A 14 -1.58 13.19 -4.34
C LYS A 14 -0.96 13.51 -5.71
N GLU A 15 0.12 14.28 -5.74
CA GLU A 15 0.80 14.61 -6.99
C GLU A 15 1.43 13.38 -7.64
N ALA A 16 1.99 12.47 -6.82
CA ALA A 16 2.56 11.23 -7.31
C ALA A 16 1.49 10.36 -7.98
N ALA A 17 0.31 10.23 -7.36
CA ALA A 17 -0.79 9.47 -7.94
C ALA A 17 -1.22 10.03 -9.29
N GLU A 18 -1.35 11.35 -9.38
CA GLU A 18 -1.73 12.02 -10.64
C GLU A 18 -0.68 11.79 -11.73
N TRP A 19 0.60 11.90 -11.38
CA TRP A 19 1.69 11.69 -12.32
C TRP A 19 1.68 10.27 -12.87
N TYR A 20 1.52 9.25 -12.02
CA TYR A 20 1.50 7.85 -12.46
C TYR A 20 0.24 7.53 -13.27
N ARG A 21 -0.92 8.08 -12.88
CA ARG A 21 -2.13 7.93 -13.69
C ARG A 21 -1.92 8.47 -15.11
N ASP A 22 -1.33 9.66 -15.21
CA ASP A 22 -1.22 10.35 -16.50
C ASP A 22 -0.15 9.73 -17.41
N ASN A 23 0.84 9.05 -16.85
CA ASN A 23 1.95 8.50 -17.62
C ASN A 23 1.83 7.00 -17.89
N PHE A 24 1.05 6.25 -17.13
CA PHE A 24 1.06 4.78 -17.21
C PHE A 24 -0.33 4.11 -17.22
N GLU A 25 -1.36 4.83 -17.60
CA GLU A 25 -2.72 4.28 -17.71
C GLU A 25 -3.18 3.55 -16.44
N ALA A 26 -3.13 4.24 -15.31
CA ALA A 26 -3.55 3.70 -14.03
C ALA A 26 -4.78 4.42 -13.52
N GLU A 27 -5.46 3.82 -12.54
CA GLU A 27 -6.63 4.39 -11.90
C GLU A 27 -6.30 4.80 -10.48
N ILE A 28 -6.63 6.04 -10.09
CA ILE A 28 -6.49 6.48 -8.71
C ILE A 28 -7.66 5.92 -7.91
N LEU A 29 -7.35 5.06 -6.93
CA LEU A 29 -8.33 4.50 -6.01
C LEU A 29 -8.59 5.43 -4.84
N TYR A 30 -7.55 6.13 -4.39
CA TYR A 30 -7.61 7.05 -3.26
C TYR A 30 -6.43 8.01 -3.33
N ALA A 31 -6.63 9.26 -2.93
CA ALA A 31 -5.53 10.21 -2.82
C ALA A 31 -5.86 11.34 -1.84
N ASP A 32 -4.94 11.56 -0.89
CA ASP A 32 -4.94 12.75 -0.04
C ASP A 32 -3.48 13.18 0.21
N ASP A 33 -3.28 14.12 1.13
CA ASP A 33 -1.94 14.67 1.38
C ASP A 33 -1.01 13.71 2.12
N THR A 34 -1.53 12.64 2.71
CA THR A 34 -0.74 11.71 3.52
C THR A 34 -0.48 10.38 2.84
N TRP A 35 -1.38 9.94 1.97
CA TRP A 35 -1.16 8.72 1.20
C TRP A 35 -2.06 8.68 -0.03
N SER A 36 -1.70 7.83 -0.99
CA SER A 36 -2.51 7.58 -2.17
C SER A 36 -2.35 6.15 -2.63
N PHE A 37 -3.29 5.70 -3.45
CA PHE A 37 -3.37 4.33 -3.93
C PHE A 37 -3.75 4.33 -5.40
N VAL A 38 -2.94 3.66 -6.22
CA VAL A 38 -3.11 3.67 -7.67
C VAL A 38 -3.14 2.23 -8.17
N GLN A 39 -4.17 1.88 -8.94
CA GLN A 39 -4.35 0.54 -9.48
C GLN A 39 -3.76 0.44 -10.87
N PHE A 40 -2.82 -0.48 -11.02
CA PHE A 40 -2.35 -0.95 -12.32
C PHE A 40 -3.03 -2.28 -12.65
N GLU A 41 -2.77 -2.80 -13.84
CA GLU A 41 -3.38 -4.05 -14.30
C GLU A 41 -3.12 -5.23 -13.36
N ASN A 42 -1.91 -5.31 -12.82
CA ASN A 42 -1.47 -6.48 -12.06
C ASN A 42 -1.10 -6.21 -10.60
N VAL A 43 -1.00 -4.94 -10.19
CA VAL A 43 -0.56 -4.58 -8.84
C VAL A 43 -0.98 -3.15 -8.53
N LYS A 44 -1.04 -2.81 -7.25
CA LYS A 44 -1.26 -1.43 -6.82
C LYS A 44 0.06 -0.80 -6.38
N LEU A 45 0.19 0.50 -6.58
CA LEU A 45 1.23 1.30 -5.96
C LEU A 45 0.59 2.17 -4.89
N ALA A 46 1.20 2.20 -3.71
CA ALA A 46 0.85 3.12 -2.65
C ALA A 46 1.94 4.19 -2.57
N PHE A 47 1.55 5.43 -2.39
CA PHE A 47 2.50 6.53 -2.14
C PHE A 47 2.25 7.03 -0.73
N VAL A 48 3.31 7.12 0.06
CA VAL A 48 3.22 7.43 1.48
C VAL A 48 4.26 8.49 1.83
N ILE A 49 3.97 9.29 2.85
CA ILE A 49 4.95 10.26 3.33
C ILE A 49 5.92 9.58 4.28
N PRO A 50 7.23 9.93 4.20
CA PRO A 50 8.27 9.25 4.99
C PRO A 50 8.06 9.31 6.50
N SER A 51 7.39 10.34 7.01
CA SER A 51 7.15 10.50 8.44
C SER A 51 6.12 9.53 9.00
N GLN A 52 5.31 8.88 8.15
CA GLN A 52 4.24 8.00 8.61
C GLN A 52 4.46 6.53 8.29
N HIS A 53 5.06 6.22 7.15
CA HIS A 53 5.23 4.83 6.72
C HIS A 53 6.56 4.62 6.03
N PRO A 54 7.18 3.44 6.22
CA PRO A 54 8.36 3.06 5.44
C PRO A 54 7.94 2.64 4.03
N ALA A 55 8.90 2.66 3.11
CA ALA A 55 8.73 1.97 1.85
C ALA A 55 8.61 0.46 2.14
N HIS A 56 7.72 -0.23 1.47
CA HIS A 56 7.47 -1.64 1.75
C HIS A 56 6.78 -2.35 0.60
N ILE A 57 6.78 -3.67 0.67
CA ILE A 57 6.03 -4.54 -0.22
C ILE A 57 4.92 -5.18 0.61
N ALA A 58 3.69 -5.18 0.11
CA ALA A 58 2.56 -5.76 0.83
C ALA A 58 2.07 -7.02 0.13
N PHE A 59 1.81 -8.05 0.94
CA PHE A 59 1.26 -9.32 0.48
C PHE A 59 -0.13 -9.51 1.07
N GLU A 60 -1.05 -10.00 0.26
CA GLU A 60 -2.39 -10.34 0.73
C GLU A 60 -2.36 -11.69 1.45
N LYS A 61 -2.84 -11.69 2.69
CA LYS A 61 -2.91 -12.91 3.52
C LYS A 61 -4.33 -13.06 4.04
N PRO A 62 -5.20 -13.81 3.32
CA PRO A 62 -6.62 -13.91 3.67
C PRO A 62 -6.92 -14.54 5.02
N ASP A 63 -5.99 -15.32 5.56
CA ASP A 63 -6.14 -15.98 6.86
C ASP A 63 -5.42 -15.23 8.00
N LEU A 64 -5.06 -13.98 7.79
CA LEU A 64 -4.40 -13.18 8.83
C LEU A 64 -5.34 -12.96 10.01
N GLU A 65 -4.92 -13.35 11.21
CA GLU A 65 -5.70 -13.22 12.44
C GLU A 65 -5.08 -12.25 13.45
N ILE A 66 -3.87 -11.80 13.19
CA ILE A 66 -3.14 -10.89 14.07
C ILE A 66 -2.91 -9.56 13.36
N GLY A 67 -2.44 -8.57 14.13
CA GLY A 67 -2.11 -7.25 13.58
C GLY A 67 -3.16 -6.21 13.90
N LYS A 68 -2.93 -5.01 13.39
CA LYS A 68 -3.80 -3.86 13.65
C LYS A 68 -5.04 -3.91 12.76
N LEU A 69 -6.21 -3.81 13.40
CA LEU A 69 -7.47 -3.65 12.69
C LEU A 69 -7.65 -2.18 12.32
N HIS A 70 -7.86 -1.92 11.03
CA HIS A 70 -8.04 -0.57 10.51
C HIS A 70 -9.52 -0.18 10.43
N ARG A 71 -9.75 1.12 10.26
CA ARG A 71 -11.11 1.67 10.22
C ARG A 71 -11.97 1.06 9.14
N ASP A 72 -11.39 0.71 7.99
CA ASP A 72 -12.12 0.12 6.87
C ASP A 72 -12.39 -1.38 7.04
N GLY A 73 -11.99 -1.96 8.17
CA GLY A 73 -12.15 -3.39 8.44
C GLY A 73 -10.98 -4.25 7.98
N SER A 74 -9.99 -3.68 7.31
CA SER A 74 -8.78 -4.42 6.96
C SER A 74 -7.90 -4.61 8.19
N ARG A 75 -7.01 -5.60 8.11
CA ARG A 75 -6.06 -5.92 9.18
C ARG A 75 -4.68 -6.07 8.58
N SER A 76 -3.65 -5.54 9.24
CA SER A 76 -2.30 -5.66 8.71
C SER A 76 -1.25 -5.70 9.81
N ILE A 77 -0.10 -6.27 9.47
CA ILE A 77 1.12 -6.22 10.28
C ILE A 77 2.30 -5.83 9.40
N TYR A 78 3.26 -5.16 10.01
CA TYR A 78 4.54 -4.84 9.39
C TYR A 78 5.64 -5.67 10.05
N ALA A 79 6.60 -6.12 9.25
CA ALA A 79 7.78 -6.81 9.74
C ALA A 79 8.97 -6.51 8.82
N LYS A 80 10.16 -6.91 9.21
CA LYS A 80 11.35 -6.80 8.36
C LYS A 80 11.76 -8.18 7.89
N ASP A 81 12.19 -8.24 6.63
CA ASP A 81 12.82 -9.45 6.12
C ASP A 81 14.27 -9.57 6.66
N PRO A 82 14.98 -10.67 6.41
CA PRO A 82 16.36 -10.83 6.89
C PRO A 82 17.35 -9.83 6.30
N PHE A 83 16.95 -9.09 5.27
CA PHE A 83 17.82 -8.15 4.53
C PHE A 83 17.53 -6.69 4.86
N GLY A 84 16.65 -6.44 5.87
CA GLY A 84 16.36 -5.10 6.32
C GLY A 84 15.22 -4.38 5.59
N ASN A 85 14.52 -5.06 4.71
CA ASN A 85 13.38 -4.48 3.99
C ASN A 85 12.09 -4.67 4.76
N PHE A 86 11.24 -3.65 4.78
CA PHE A 86 9.92 -3.77 5.38
C PHE A 86 8.96 -4.50 4.45
N TYR A 87 8.11 -5.34 5.02
CA TYR A 87 6.97 -5.89 4.30
C TYR A 87 5.73 -5.80 5.18
N GLU A 88 4.57 -5.81 4.53
CA GLU A 88 3.27 -5.77 5.17
C GLU A 88 2.51 -7.04 4.79
N LEU A 89 1.81 -7.64 5.74
CA LEU A 89 0.79 -8.65 5.46
C LEU A 89 -0.55 -7.99 5.69
N ILE A 90 -1.45 -8.09 4.72
CA ILE A 90 -2.73 -7.40 4.78
C ILE A 90 -3.88 -8.35 4.45
N LYS A 91 -4.95 -8.23 5.22
CA LYS A 91 -6.21 -8.91 4.98
C LYS A 91 -7.30 -7.86 4.85
N TYR A 92 -7.96 -7.85 3.69
CA TYR A 92 -9.07 -6.94 3.48
C TYR A 92 -10.35 -7.48 4.12
N LYS A 93 -11.27 -6.56 4.42
CA LYS A 93 -12.57 -6.93 4.96
C LYS A 93 -13.33 -7.76 3.94
N GLU A 94 -13.89 -8.87 4.38
CA GLU A 94 -14.75 -9.70 3.55
C GLU A 94 -16.09 -8.97 3.31
N LYS A 95 -16.57 -9.09 2.08
CA LYS A 95 -17.86 -8.50 1.70
C LYS A 95 -19.02 -9.41 2.07
#